data_f3d99ae7aee040987bf767d366c72459
#
_entry.id   f3d99ae7aee040987bf767d366c72459
#
_cell.length_a   1.000
_cell.length_b   1.000
_cell.length_c   1.000
_cell.angle_alpha   90.00
_cell.angle_beta   90.00
_cell.angle_gamma   90.00
#
_symmetry.space_group_name_H-M   'P 1'
#
loop_
_entity.id
_entity.type
_entity.pdbx_description
1 polymer ?
#
loop_
_entity_poly.entity_id
_entity_poly.type
_entity_poly.pdbx_seq_one_letter_code
_entity_poly.pdbx_strand_id
1 'polypeptide(L)'
;MQPVEAPQLNWITNFIWGIADDVLRDLYVRGKYRDVILPMTVIRRLDAVLEPTKQAVLDMKASLDKAGIVNQDAALRQAAGQAFYNTSKFTLRDLRARGSRQQLEADFRDYLDGFSPNVQEIIDNFEFRNQIPRLTKADALGTLIEKFLDPSINLSPYPVLNSDGTVRLPGLDNHAMGTIFEELVRRFNEENNEEAGEHWTPRDAVKLMARLIFEPIADQIESGTYLLYDGACGTGGMLTVAEEALLDRARQRGKQVSVHRFGQEI
;
A
#
# COMPACT_ATOMS: atom_id res chain seq x y z
N MET A 1 -16.82 -8.40 -5.36
CA MET A 1 -15.53 -8.63 -6.05
C MET A 1 -15.15 -10.08 -5.83
N GLN A 2 -14.77 -10.84 -6.84
CA GLN A 2 -14.28 -12.19 -6.62
C GLN A 2 -12.88 -12.08 -5.96
N PRO A 3 -12.57 -12.88 -4.94
CA PRO A 3 -11.25 -12.87 -4.31
C PRO A 3 -10.19 -13.26 -5.34
N VAL A 4 -9.05 -12.57 -5.30
CA VAL A 4 -7.90 -12.88 -6.16
C VAL A 4 -7.31 -14.21 -5.70
N GLU A 5 -7.09 -15.12 -6.63
CA GLU A 5 -6.61 -16.47 -6.32
C GLU A 5 -5.13 -16.47 -5.89
N ALA A 6 -4.75 -17.37 -5.02
CA ALA A 6 -3.38 -17.51 -4.50
C ALA A 6 -2.29 -17.61 -5.61
N PRO A 7 -2.49 -18.31 -6.74
CA PRO A 7 -1.51 -18.34 -7.83
C PRO A 7 -1.21 -16.95 -8.41
N GLN A 8 -2.22 -16.08 -8.49
CA GLN A 8 -2.06 -14.73 -9.02
C GLN A 8 -1.31 -13.82 -8.03
N LEU A 9 -1.59 -13.94 -6.73
CA LEU A 9 -0.83 -13.21 -5.69
C LEU A 9 0.64 -13.61 -5.72
N ASN A 10 0.94 -14.90 -5.82
CA ASN A 10 2.30 -15.41 -5.93
C ASN A 10 2.99 -14.88 -7.20
N TRP A 11 2.27 -14.80 -8.33
CA TRP A 11 2.83 -14.26 -9.56
C TRP A 11 3.20 -12.77 -9.41
N ILE A 12 2.31 -11.94 -8.83
CA ILE A 12 2.59 -10.52 -8.57
C ILE A 12 3.79 -10.36 -7.63
N THR A 13 3.84 -11.16 -6.56
CA THR A 13 4.96 -11.15 -5.62
C THR A 13 6.28 -11.50 -6.32
N ASN A 14 6.28 -12.53 -7.15
CA ASN A 14 7.46 -12.92 -7.94
C ASN A 14 7.88 -11.84 -8.93
N PHE A 15 6.91 -11.18 -9.55
CA PHE A 15 7.18 -10.06 -10.46
C PHE A 15 7.86 -8.90 -9.72
N ILE A 16 7.31 -8.46 -8.58
CA ILE A 16 7.91 -7.39 -7.77
C ILE A 16 9.28 -7.79 -7.26
N TRP A 17 9.45 -9.06 -6.84
CA TRP A 17 10.75 -9.60 -6.44
C TRP A 17 11.75 -9.53 -7.59
N GLY A 18 11.34 -9.86 -8.82
CA GLY A 18 12.17 -9.78 -10.02
C GLY A 18 12.65 -8.35 -10.34
N ILE A 19 11.84 -7.32 -10.00
CA ILE A 19 12.26 -5.92 -10.16
C ILE A 19 13.55 -5.64 -9.35
N ALA A 20 13.65 -6.21 -8.14
CA ALA A 20 14.85 -6.04 -7.31
C ALA A 20 16.12 -6.55 -8.00
N ASP A 21 16.07 -7.74 -8.57
CA ASP A 21 17.20 -8.31 -9.30
C ASP A 21 17.48 -7.56 -10.61
N ASP A 22 16.45 -7.14 -11.33
CA ASP A 22 16.60 -6.44 -12.60
C ASP A 22 17.22 -5.04 -12.46
N VAL A 23 16.86 -4.30 -11.39
CA VAL A 23 17.17 -2.88 -11.24
C VAL A 23 18.27 -2.62 -10.21
N LEU A 24 18.38 -3.46 -9.16
CA LEU A 24 19.22 -3.16 -7.99
C LEU A 24 20.49 -4.01 -7.88
N ARG A 25 20.64 -5.06 -8.69
CA ARG A 25 21.73 -6.05 -8.59
C ARG A 25 23.12 -5.42 -8.51
N ASP A 26 23.40 -4.44 -9.34
CA ASP A 26 24.73 -3.80 -9.42
C ASP A 26 24.84 -2.55 -8.53
N LEU A 27 23.74 -2.15 -7.88
CA LEU A 27 23.68 -0.93 -7.10
C LEU A 27 23.67 -1.21 -5.58
N TYR A 28 23.09 -2.32 -5.17
CA TYR A 28 22.89 -2.67 -3.76
C TYR A 28 23.32 -4.10 -3.49
N VAL A 29 23.80 -4.37 -2.29
CA VAL A 29 23.86 -5.74 -1.78
C VAL A 29 22.43 -6.26 -1.56
N ARG A 30 22.20 -7.56 -1.76
CA ARG A 30 20.84 -8.15 -1.73
C ARG A 30 20.04 -7.78 -0.49
N GLY A 31 20.68 -7.81 0.68
CA GLY A 31 20.03 -7.43 1.94
C GLY A 31 19.50 -6.00 2.01
N LYS A 32 19.90 -5.12 1.08
CA LYS A 32 19.43 -3.72 0.98
C LYS A 32 18.36 -3.49 -0.09
N TYR A 33 17.96 -4.53 -0.82
CA TYR A 33 16.88 -4.40 -1.82
C TYR A 33 15.56 -3.99 -1.16
N ARG A 34 15.31 -4.45 0.06
CA ARG A 34 14.10 -4.11 0.83
C ARG A 34 13.92 -2.60 1.02
N ASP A 35 15.03 -1.85 1.21
CA ASP A 35 15.02 -0.41 1.45
C ASP A 35 14.52 0.40 0.23
N VAL A 36 14.40 -0.25 -0.94
CA VAL A 36 13.90 0.33 -2.19
C VAL A 36 12.56 -0.30 -2.60
N ILE A 37 12.48 -1.61 -2.61
CA ILE A 37 11.32 -2.34 -3.17
C ILE A 37 10.08 -2.23 -2.29
N LEU A 38 10.23 -2.34 -0.96
CA LEU A 38 9.08 -2.24 -0.06
C LEU A 38 8.44 -0.85 -0.11
N PRO A 39 9.17 0.27 0.06
CA PRO A 39 8.57 1.59 -0.07
C PRO A 39 7.99 1.86 -1.46
N MET A 40 8.66 1.44 -2.55
CA MET A 40 8.10 1.58 -3.90
C MET A 40 6.81 0.79 -4.10
N THR A 41 6.69 -0.40 -3.51
CA THR A 41 5.45 -1.19 -3.53
C THR A 41 4.30 -0.44 -2.84
N VAL A 42 4.58 0.16 -1.67
CA VAL A 42 3.60 0.99 -0.94
C VAL A 42 3.24 2.22 -1.76
N ILE A 43 4.22 2.99 -2.24
CA ILE A 43 4.00 4.21 -3.04
C ILE A 43 3.16 3.90 -4.28
N ARG A 44 3.47 2.81 -5.01
CA ARG A 44 2.71 2.41 -6.19
C ARG A 44 1.26 2.03 -5.84
N ARG A 45 1.04 1.37 -4.70
CA ARG A 45 -0.33 1.09 -4.20
C ARG A 45 -1.08 2.37 -3.90
N LEU A 46 -0.48 3.30 -3.15
CA LEU A 46 -1.10 4.58 -2.80
C LEU A 46 -1.41 5.42 -4.04
N ASP A 47 -0.49 5.48 -5.00
CA ASP A 47 -0.69 6.15 -6.30
C ASP A 47 -1.92 5.58 -7.04
N ALA A 48 -2.01 4.24 -7.12
CA ALA A 48 -3.11 3.57 -7.79
C ALA A 48 -4.48 3.76 -7.10
N VAL A 49 -4.49 3.83 -5.77
CA VAL A 49 -5.71 4.11 -4.99
C VAL A 49 -6.20 5.53 -5.23
N LEU A 50 -5.28 6.49 -5.33
CA LEU A 50 -5.60 7.92 -5.51
C LEU A 50 -5.87 8.31 -6.97
N GLU A 51 -5.48 7.48 -7.94
CA GLU A 51 -5.61 7.81 -9.38
C GLU A 51 -7.01 8.33 -9.78
N PRO A 52 -8.13 7.71 -9.34
CA PRO A 52 -9.47 8.17 -9.73
C PRO A 52 -9.87 9.53 -9.14
N THR A 53 -9.30 9.92 -8.02
CA THR A 53 -9.68 11.15 -7.29
C THR A 53 -8.59 12.21 -7.32
N LYS A 54 -7.49 11.95 -8.03
CA LYS A 54 -6.35 12.88 -8.12
C LYS A 54 -6.75 14.29 -8.52
N GLN A 55 -7.55 14.44 -9.57
CA GLN A 55 -7.99 15.75 -10.04
C GLN A 55 -8.88 16.45 -9.01
N ALA A 56 -9.78 15.72 -8.35
CA ALA A 56 -10.64 16.30 -7.32
C ALA A 56 -9.83 16.84 -6.12
N VAL A 57 -8.72 16.17 -5.75
CA VAL A 57 -7.80 16.65 -4.71
C VAL A 57 -7.10 17.94 -5.16
N LEU A 58 -6.63 18.02 -6.40
CA LEU A 58 -5.95 19.20 -6.93
C LEU A 58 -6.90 20.39 -7.02
N ASP A 59 -8.13 20.18 -7.48
CA ASP A 59 -9.15 21.22 -7.57
C ASP A 59 -9.57 21.75 -6.19
N MET A 60 -9.72 20.84 -5.22
CA MET A 60 -9.98 21.18 -3.83
C MET A 60 -8.83 22.01 -3.25
N LYS A 61 -7.59 21.58 -3.45
CA LYS A 61 -6.38 22.28 -3.01
C LYS A 61 -6.35 23.71 -3.56
N ALA A 62 -6.54 23.87 -4.87
CA ALA A 62 -6.56 25.19 -5.52
C ALA A 62 -7.66 26.10 -4.97
N SER A 63 -8.84 25.54 -4.67
CA SER A 63 -9.97 26.30 -4.10
C SER A 63 -9.69 26.75 -2.67
N LEU A 64 -9.09 25.89 -1.85
CA LEU A 64 -8.72 26.19 -0.47
C LEU A 64 -7.60 27.24 -0.41
N ASP A 65 -6.59 27.12 -1.28
CA ASP A 65 -5.50 28.11 -1.39
C ASP A 65 -6.03 29.48 -1.77
N LYS A 66 -6.95 29.54 -2.76
CA LYS A 66 -7.61 30.79 -3.16
C LYS A 66 -8.45 31.42 -2.05
N ALA A 67 -9.04 30.59 -1.20
CA ALA A 67 -9.81 31.02 -0.03
C ALA A 67 -8.92 31.38 1.19
N GLY A 68 -7.60 31.19 1.12
CA GLY A 68 -6.67 31.44 2.21
C GLY A 68 -6.80 30.47 3.39
N ILE A 69 -7.37 29.28 3.17
CA ILE A 69 -7.58 28.27 4.21
C ILE A 69 -6.27 27.51 4.43
N VAL A 70 -5.72 27.60 5.65
CA VAL A 70 -4.43 26.97 6.02
C VAL A 70 -4.61 25.51 6.39
N ASN A 71 -5.62 25.18 7.21
CA ASN A 71 -5.88 23.79 7.61
C ASN A 71 -6.74 23.09 6.57
N GLN A 72 -6.12 22.35 5.67
CA GLN A 72 -6.75 21.74 4.51
C GLN A 72 -6.95 20.22 4.63
N ASP A 73 -6.32 19.57 5.63
CA ASP A 73 -6.19 18.10 5.73
C ASP A 73 -7.54 17.38 5.61
N ALA A 74 -8.54 17.79 6.40
CA ALA A 74 -9.86 17.14 6.40
C ALA A 74 -10.56 17.23 5.04
N ALA A 75 -10.52 18.41 4.40
CA ALA A 75 -11.14 18.64 3.10
C ALA A 75 -10.43 17.86 1.98
N LEU A 76 -9.09 17.77 2.03
CA LEU A 76 -8.31 17.00 1.04
C LEU A 76 -8.53 15.50 1.19
N ARG A 77 -8.64 14.96 2.41
CA ARG A 77 -9.03 13.57 2.66
C ARG A 77 -10.43 13.27 2.14
N GLN A 78 -11.36 14.20 2.35
CA GLN A 78 -12.72 14.07 1.82
C GLN A 78 -12.72 14.05 0.30
N ALA A 79 -11.98 14.96 -0.36
CA ALA A 79 -11.84 14.97 -1.83
C ALA A 79 -11.18 13.70 -2.37
N ALA A 80 -10.20 13.15 -1.65
CA ALA A 80 -9.55 11.89 -2.00
C ALA A 80 -10.46 10.66 -1.77
N GLY A 81 -11.47 10.76 -0.89
CA GLY A 81 -12.25 9.62 -0.44
C GLY A 81 -11.43 8.56 0.32
N GLN A 82 -10.29 8.96 0.88
CA GLN A 82 -9.32 8.10 1.55
C GLN A 82 -8.79 8.77 2.83
N ALA A 83 -8.19 7.97 3.71
CA ALA A 83 -7.50 8.49 4.90
C ALA A 83 -6.17 9.22 4.57
N PHE A 84 -5.86 9.39 3.30
CA PHE A 84 -4.65 10.04 2.78
C PHE A 84 -4.95 10.68 1.42
N TYR A 85 -4.08 11.57 0.98
CA TYR A 85 -4.16 12.27 -0.30
C TYR A 85 -2.76 12.56 -0.86
N ASN A 86 -2.71 13.08 -2.09
CA ASN A 86 -1.49 13.64 -2.67
C ASN A 86 -1.81 14.90 -3.46
N THR A 87 -1.17 16.03 -3.10
CA THR A 87 -1.37 17.36 -3.70
C THR A 87 -0.35 17.73 -4.76
N SER A 88 0.66 16.89 -5.03
CA SER A 88 1.57 17.12 -6.16
C SER A 88 0.79 17.07 -7.48
N LYS A 89 1.24 17.83 -8.46
CA LYS A 89 0.69 17.77 -9.83
C LYS A 89 1.02 16.47 -10.57
N PHE A 90 1.95 15.68 -10.04
CA PHE A 90 2.42 14.44 -10.65
C PHE A 90 1.71 13.20 -10.11
N THR A 91 1.59 12.20 -10.98
CA THR A 91 1.42 10.78 -10.66
C THR A 91 2.71 10.05 -11.03
N LEU A 92 2.85 8.78 -10.65
CA LEU A 92 3.99 7.96 -11.10
C LEU A 92 4.03 7.83 -12.65
N ARG A 93 2.87 7.86 -13.32
CA ARG A 93 2.78 7.83 -14.79
C ARG A 93 3.38 9.07 -15.44
N ASP A 94 3.13 10.25 -14.85
CA ASP A 94 3.68 11.50 -15.34
C ASP A 94 5.21 11.53 -15.22
N LEU A 95 5.72 10.93 -14.13
CA LEU A 95 7.16 10.83 -13.87
C LEU A 95 7.88 9.90 -14.84
N ARG A 96 7.21 8.84 -15.32
CA ARG A 96 7.76 7.93 -16.34
C ARG A 96 8.18 8.65 -17.63
N ALA A 97 7.48 9.71 -18.00
CA ALA A 97 7.71 10.44 -19.26
C ALA A 97 8.87 11.46 -19.17
N ARG A 98 9.59 11.56 -18.05
CA ARG A 98 10.65 12.56 -17.85
C ARG A 98 11.96 12.13 -18.53
N GLY A 99 12.49 13.02 -19.41
CA GLY A 99 13.69 12.72 -20.20
C GLY A 99 15.02 13.05 -19.49
N SER A 100 15.02 13.88 -18.43
CA SER A 100 16.23 14.28 -17.69
C SER A 100 16.26 13.65 -16.31
N ARG A 101 17.40 13.04 -15.92
CA ARG A 101 17.58 12.41 -14.59
C ARG A 101 17.38 13.39 -13.44
N GLN A 102 17.96 14.59 -13.55
CA GLN A 102 17.87 15.62 -12.52
C GLN A 102 16.43 16.14 -12.37
N GLN A 103 15.75 16.33 -13.49
CA GLN A 103 14.35 16.72 -13.48
C GLN A 103 13.45 15.61 -12.90
N LEU A 104 13.73 14.36 -13.24
CA LEU A 104 13.01 13.21 -12.67
C LEU A 104 13.20 13.13 -11.16
N GLU A 105 14.41 13.32 -10.64
CA GLU A 105 14.65 13.33 -9.19
C GLU A 105 13.88 14.46 -8.50
N ALA A 106 13.95 15.68 -9.06
CA ALA A 106 13.25 16.83 -8.48
C ALA A 106 11.72 16.62 -8.48
N ASP A 107 11.16 16.17 -9.60
CA ASP A 107 9.73 15.93 -9.75
C ASP A 107 9.26 14.75 -8.88
N PHE A 108 10.10 13.72 -8.70
CA PHE A 108 9.79 12.60 -7.80
C PHE A 108 9.80 13.01 -6.34
N ARG A 109 10.72 13.88 -5.93
CA ARG A 109 10.71 14.46 -4.57
C ARG A 109 9.46 15.30 -4.33
N ASP A 110 9.10 16.18 -5.28
CA ASP A 110 7.86 16.97 -5.24
C ASP A 110 6.62 16.04 -5.14
N TYR A 111 6.61 14.94 -5.89
CA TYR A 111 5.55 13.95 -5.82
C TYR A 111 5.44 13.32 -4.42
N LEU A 112 6.56 12.95 -3.81
CA LEU A 112 6.57 12.39 -2.45
C LEU A 112 6.15 13.44 -1.41
N ASP A 113 6.58 14.69 -1.56
CA ASP A 113 6.22 15.81 -0.68
C ASP A 113 4.74 16.17 -0.74
N GLY A 114 4.07 15.85 -1.83
CA GLY A 114 2.64 16.05 -2.00
C GLY A 114 1.75 15.13 -1.17
N PHE A 115 2.26 14.04 -0.61
CA PHE A 115 1.48 13.15 0.23
C PHE A 115 1.07 13.77 1.55
N SER A 116 -0.05 13.32 2.10
CA SER A 116 -0.54 13.71 3.43
C SER A 116 0.44 13.35 4.55
N PRO A 117 0.40 14.05 5.71
CA PRO A 117 1.40 13.89 6.78
C PRO A 117 1.57 12.43 7.25
N ASN A 118 0.50 11.66 7.38
CA ASN A 118 0.58 10.24 7.77
C ASN A 118 1.32 9.37 6.75
N VAL A 119 1.24 9.68 5.45
CA VAL A 119 2.01 8.97 4.42
C VAL A 119 3.47 9.45 4.39
N GLN A 120 3.70 10.75 4.63
CA GLN A 120 5.06 11.30 4.78
C GLN A 120 5.82 10.55 5.88
N GLU A 121 5.21 10.38 7.05
CA GLU A 121 5.79 9.62 8.17
C GLU A 121 6.16 8.17 7.76
N ILE A 122 5.30 7.50 7.01
CA ILE A 122 5.60 6.15 6.48
C ILE A 122 6.82 6.18 5.54
N ILE A 123 6.89 7.15 4.62
CA ILE A 123 8.01 7.30 3.67
C ILE A 123 9.32 7.58 4.42
N ASP A 124 9.26 8.41 5.46
CA ASP A 124 10.41 8.78 6.28
C ASP A 124 10.90 7.57 7.11
N ASN A 125 9.99 6.78 7.69
CA ASN A 125 10.33 5.55 8.42
C ASN A 125 11.00 4.50 7.53
N PHE A 126 10.68 4.45 6.25
CA PHE A 126 11.40 3.63 5.28
C PHE A 126 12.78 4.17 4.91
N GLU A 127 13.11 5.40 5.30
CA GLU A 127 14.32 6.13 4.84
C GLU A 127 14.48 6.15 3.31
N PHE A 128 13.37 6.06 2.59
CA PHE A 128 13.38 5.90 1.14
C PHE A 128 13.99 7.13 0.42
N ARG A 129 13.79 8.32 0.98
CA ARG A 129 14.38 9.56 0.44
C ARG A 129 15.91 9.50 0.36
N ASN A 130 16.55 8.73 1.24
CA ASN A 130 18.01 8.53 1.26
C ASN A 130 18.49 7.66 0.08
N GLN A 131 17.59 6.87 -0.53
CA GLN A 131 17.92 6.01 -1.67
C GLN A 131 17.85 6.75 -3.01
N ILE A 132 17.06 7.83 -3.10
CA ILE A 132 16.79 8.56 -4.36
C ILE A 132 18.07 9.04 -5.05
N PRO A 133 19.05 9.70 -4.37
CA PRO A 133 20.27 10.17 -5.05
C PRO A 133 21.09 9.03 -5.65
N ARG A 134 21.13 7.88 -4.98
CA ARG A 134 21.85 6.70 -5.46
C ARG A 134 21.18 6.12 -6.71
N LEU A 135 19.86 6.00 -6.70
CA LEU A 135 19.07 5.53 -7.84
C LEU A 135 19.20 6.48 -9.03
N THR A 136 19.15 7.80 -8.79
CA THR A 136 19.32 8.82 -9.86
C THR A 136 20.70 8.78 -10.48
N LYS A 137 21.74 8.71 -9.64
CA LYS A 137 23.12 8.66 -10.12
C LYS A 137 23.39 7.46 -11.03
N ALA A 138 22.74 6.34 -10.74
CA ALA A 138 22.87 5.11 -11.50
C ALA A 138 21.87 4.97 -12.67
N ASP A 139 21.05 6.00 -12.94
CA ASP A 139 19.98 5.96 -13.95
C ASP A 139 18.90 4.89 -13.69
N ALA A 140 18.79 4.47 -12.44
CA ALA A 140 17.90 3.38 -12.05
C ALA A 140 16.50 3.86 -11.61
N LEU A 141 16.35 5.14 -11.23
CA LEU A 141 15.06 5.67 -10.72
C LEU A 141 13.96 5.58 -11.78
N GLY A 142 14.25 5.98 -13.02
CA GLY A 142 13.30 5.91 -14.13
C GLY A 142 12.90 4.46 -14.45
N THR A 143 13.88 3.58 -14.52
CA THR A 143 13.65 2.14 -14.76
C THR A 143 12.83 1.50 -13.62
N LEU A 144 13.10 1.88 -12.38
CA LEU A 144 12.34 1.41 -11.22
C LEU A 144 10.86 1.82 -11.33
N ILE A 145 10.58 3.10 -11.61
CA ILE A 145 9.21 3.60 -11.80
C ILE A 145 8.54 2.88 -12.97
N GLU A 146 9.24 2.69 -14.08
CA GLU A 146 8.71 1.99 -15.25
C GLU A 146 8.32 0.54 -14.95
N LYS A 147 9.16 -0.19 -14.24
CA LYS A 147 8.88 -1.58 -13.83
C LYS A 147 7.66 -1.68 -12.92
N PHE A 148 7.48 -0.76 -11.97
CA PHE A 148 6.28 -0.70 -11.12
C PHE A 148 5.02 -0.25 -11.86
N LEU A 149 5.16 0.36 -13.04
CA LEU A 149 4.06 0.74 -13.94
C LEU A 149 3.84 -0.28 -15.07
N ASP A 150 4.46 -1.45 -15.01
CA ASP A 150 4.29 -2.48 -16.03
C ASP A 150 2.81 -2.85 -16.18
N PRO A 151 2.26 -2.89 -17.41
CA PRO A 151 0.84 -3.16 -17.63
C PRO A 151 0.44 -4.61 -17.33
N SER A 152 1.37 -5.50 -17.04
CA SER A 152 1.09 -6.89 -16.65
C SER A 152 0.69 -7.02 -15.18
N ILE A 153 0.99 -6.03 -14.32
CA ILE A 153 0.58 -6.02 -12.91
C ILE A 153 -0.45 -4.94 -12.62
N ASN A 154 -1.34 -5.24 -11.68
CA ASN A 154 -2.31 -4.29 -11.17
C ASN A 154 -2.25 -4.25 -9.65
N LEU A 155 -1.72 -3.18 -9.07
CA LEU A 155 -1.74 -2.93 -7.62
C LEU A 155 -2.90 -2.02 -7.19
N SER A 156 -3.83 -1.70 -8.11
CA SER A 156 -5.03 -0.91 -7.82
C SER A 156 -6.11 -1.77 -7.13
N PRO A 157 -6.98 -1.18 -6.29
CA PRO A 157 -8.20 -1.86 -5.83
C PRO A 157 -9.23 -2.05 -6.96
N TYR A 158 -9.04 -1.37 -8.09
CA TYR A 158 -9.96 -1.42 -9.23
C TYR A 158 -9.45 -2.37 -10.30
N PRO A 159 -10.34 -3.13 -10.97
CA PRO A 159 -9.93 -4.01 -12.07
C PRO A 159 -9.49 -3.18 -13.29
N VAL A 160 -8.58 -3.73 -14.05
CA VAL A 160 -8.25 -3.24 -15.40
C VAL A 160 -9.10 -4.01 -16.41
N LEU A 161 -9.84 -3.28 -17.23
CA LEU A 161 -10.75 -3.86 -18.22
C LEU A 161 -10.12 -3.88 -19.61
N ASN A 162 -10.53 -4.86 -20.41
CA ASN A 162 -10.33 -4.89 -21.85
C ASN A 162 -11.29 -3.91 -22.55
N SER A 163 -11.09 -3.68 -23.82
CA SER A 163 -11.97 -2.82 -24.65
C SER A 163 -13.41 -3.32 -24.76
N ASP A 164 -13.63 -4.61 -24.55
CA ASP A 164 -14.95 -5.25 -24.54
C ASP A 164 -15.64 -5.24 -23.16
N GLY A 165 -15.00 -4.62 -22.15
CA GLY A 165 -15.50 -4.55 -20.77
C GLY A 165 -15.20 -5.78 -19.91
N THR A 166 -14.55 -6.81 -20.44
CA THR A 166 -14.12 -7.97 -19.65
C THR A 166 -12.93 -7.61 -18.75
N VAL A 167 -12.79 -8.28 -17.62
CA VAL A 167 -11.67 -8.05 -16.69
C VAL A 167 -10.39 -8.64 -17.29
N ARG A 168 -9.40 -7.78 -17.53
CA ARG A 168 -8.04 -8.17 -17.93
C ARG A 168 -7.17 -8.51 -16.73
N LEU A 169 -7.16 -7.61 -15.74
CA LEU A 169 -6.48 -7.82 -14.48
C LEU A 169 -7.46 -7.48 -13.34
N PRO A 170 -7.65 -8.36 -12.36
CA PRO A 170 -8.51 -8.08 -11.23
C PRO A 170 -7.94 -6.94 -10.38
N GLY A 171 -8.81 -6.27 -9.63
CA GLY A 171 -8.41 -5.35 -8.59
C GLY A 171 -7.94 -6.12 -7.35
N LEU A 172 -6.95 -5.59 -6.67
CA LEU A 172 -6.46 -6.11 -5.39
C LEU A 172 -7.15 -5.38 -4.24
N ASP A 173 -7.90 -6.08 -3.42
CA ASP A 173 -8.36 -5.53 -2.15
C ASP A 173 -7.20 -5.36 -1.15
N ASN A 174 -7.48 -4.81 0.01
CA ASN A 174 -6.44 -4.57 1.02
C ASN A 174 -5.88 -5.88 1.59
N HIS A 175 -6.69 -6.94 1.63
CA HIS A 175 -6.24 -8.25 2.09
C HIS A 175 -5.22 -8.87 1.11
N ALA A 176 -5.55 -8.89 -0.17
CA ALA A 176 -4.66 -9.37 -1.23
C ALA A 176 -3.34 -8.58 -1.26
N MET A 177 -3.43 -7.25 -1.15
CA MET A 177 -2.24 -6.39 -1.10
C MET A 177 -1.40 -6.65 0.15
N GLY A 178 -2.04 -6.83 1.31
CA GLY A 178 -1.36 -7.21 2.56
C GLY A 178 -0.62 -8.55 2.42
N THR A 179 -1.24 -9.55 1.78
CA THR A 179 -0.60 -10.85 1.52
C THR A 179 0.66 -10.72 0.66
N ILE A 180 0.60 -9.91 -0.41
CA ILE A 180 1.77 -9.64 -1.26
C ILE A 180 2.88 -8.97 -0.44
N PHE A 181 2.54 -7.94 0.34
CA PHE A 181 3.51 -7.19 1.13
C PHE A 181 4.19 -8.05 2.20
N GLU A 182 3.42 -8.83 2.95
CA GLU A 182 3.92 -9.77 3.95
C GLU A 182 4.88 -10.80 3.33
N GLU A 183 4.53 -11.34 2.17
CA GLU A 183 5.38 -12.31 1.47
C GLU A 183 6.69 -11.67 0.97
N LEU A 184 6.65 -10.41 0.51
CA LEU A 184 7.86 -9.66 0.17
C LEU A 184 8.76 -9.44 1.40
N VAL A 185 8.19 -9.01 2.53
CA VAL A 185 8.92 -8.83 3.79
C VAL A 185 9.57 -10.14 4.23
N ARG A 186 8.81 -11.25 4.21
CA ARG A 186 9.32 -12.58 4.55
C ARG A 186 10.54 -12.95 3.70
N ARG A 187 10.45 -12.79 2.37
CA ARG A 187 11.56 -13.12 1.46
C ARG A 187 12.79 -12.27 1.70
N PHE A 188 12.61 -10.96 1.93
CA PHE A 188 13.75 -10.08 2.22
C PHE A 188 14.42 -10.40 3.56
N ASN A 189 13.64 -10.84 4.56
CA ASN A 189 14.19 -11.25 5.84
C ASN A 189 14.98 -12.58 5.70
N GLU A 190 14.46 -13.54 4.93
CA GLU A 190 15.18 -14.80 4.62
C GLU A 190 16.52 -14.56 3.88
N GLU A 191 16.54 -13.60 2.92
CA GLU A 191 17.80 -13.22 2.23
C GLU A 191 18.83 -12.58 3.19
N ASN A 192 18.37 -11.97 4.28
CA ASN A 192 19.24 -11.38 5.31
C ASN A 192 19.66 -12.35 6.41
N ASN A 193 19.25 -13.61 6.35
CA ASN A 193 19.39 -14.60 7.44
C ASN A 193 18.75 -14.11 8.77
N GLU A 194 17.75 -13.24 8.69
CA GLU A 194 16.94 -12.85 9.84
C GLU A 194 16.00 -14.02 10.20
N GLU A 195 15.89 -14.37 11.49
CA GLU A 195 15.05 -15.50 11.90
C GLU A 195 13.59 -15.23 11.53
N ALA A 196 13.00 -16.13 10.74
CA ALA A 196 11.65 -15.98 10.19
C ALA A 196 10.56 -15.84 11.27
N GLY A 197 10.85 -16.22 12.51
CA GLY A 197 9.94 -16.13 13.66
C GLY A 197 9.83 -14.74 14.28
N GLU A 198 10.77 -13.83 14.02
CA GLU A 198 10.79 -12.52 14.68
C GLU A 198 9.84 -11.49 14.04
N HIS A 199 9.46 -11.68 12.77
CA HIS A 199 8.76 -10.66 12.01
C HIS A 199 7.47 -11.12 11.33
N TRP A 200 7.05 -12.36 11.54
CA TRP A 200 5.89 -12.89 10.83
C TRP A 200 5.10 -13.91 11.65
N THR A 201 3.80 -13.69 11.74
CA THR A 201 2.87 -14.65 12.32
C THR A 201 2.13 -15.39 11.20
N PRO A 202 2.19 -16.74 11.14
CA PRO A 202 1.49 -17.52 10.12
C PRO A 202 0.00 -17.17 10.05
N ARG A 203 -0.52 -16.93 8.85
CA ARG A 203 -1.93 -16.54 8.66
C ARG A 203 -2.93 -17.55 9.22
N ASP A 204 -2.56 -18.82 9.26
CA ASP A 204 -3.41 -19.86 9.84
C ASP A 204 -3.55 -19.69 11.36
N ALA A 205 -2.44 -19.32 12.04
CA ALA A 205 -2.46 -18.97 13.46
C ALA A 205 -3.31 -17.71 13.69
N VAL A 206 -3.13 -16.66 12.86
CA VAL A 206 -3.92 -15.43 12.94
C VAL A 206 -5.40 -15.70 12.74
N LYS A 207 -5.79 -16.52 11.77
CA LYS A 207 -7.19 -16.94 11.56
C LYS A 207 -7.75 -17.72 12.74
N LEU A 208 -6.94 -18.61 13.32
CA LEU A 208 -7.34 -19.35 14.54
C LEU A 208 -7.58 -18.38 15.70
N MET A 209 -6.66 -17.43 15.94
CA MET A 209 -6.78 -16.42 16.99
C MET A 209 -8.05 -15.57 16.80
N ALA A 210 -8.31 -15.08 15.60
CA ALA A 210 -9.52 -14.32 15.29
C ALA A 210 -10.80 -15.14 15.55
N ARG A 211 -10.82 -16.43 15.19
CA ARG A 211 -11.93 -17.32 15.50
C ARG A 211 -12.12 -17.52 17.00
N LEU A 212 -11.05 -17.75 17.74
CA LEU A 212 -11.12 -17.91 19.20
C LEU A 212 -11.66 -16.66 19.90
N ILE A 213 -11.43 -15.47 19.35
CA ILE A 213 -11.96 -14.21 19.87
C ILE A 213 -13.45 -14.08 19.55
N PHE A 214 -13.86 -14.27 18.29
CA PHE A 214 -15.20 -13.87 17.84
C PHE A 214 -16.24 -15.00 17.88
N GLU A 215 -15.86 -16.29 17.82
CA GLU A 215 -16.83 -17.39 17.91
C GLU A 215 -17.59 -17.40 19.25
N PRO A 216 -16.92 -17.25 20.41
CA PRO A 216 -17.62 -17.28 21.71
C PRO A 216 -18.58 -16.11 21.91
N ILE A 217 -18.37 -14.98 21.25
CA ILE A 217 -19.19 -13.76 21.40
C ILE A 217 -20.06 -13.50 20.17
N ALA A 218 -20.08 -14.43 19.22
CA ALA A 218 -20.77 -14.23 17.95
C ALA A 218 -22.25 -13.84 18.14
N ASP A 219 -22.94 -14.41 19.13
CA ASP A 219 -24.34 -14.10 19.44
C ASP A 219 -24.54 -12.72 20.09
N GLN A 220 -23.48 -12.11 20.59
CA GLN A 220 -23.49 -10.81 21.26
C GLN A 220 -23.09 -9.66 20.32
N ILE A 221 -22.74 -9.96 19.05
CA ILE A 221 -22.37 -8.93 18.07
C ILE A 221 -23.64 -8.17 17.65
N GLU A 222 -23.69 -6.90 17.99
CA GLU A 222 -24.77 -5.98 17.65
C GLU A 222 -24.32 -4.94 16.60
N SER A 223 -25.30 -4.26 15.99
CA SER A 223 -24.97 -3.14 15.07
C SER A 223 -24.34 -1.99 15.85
N GLY A 224 -23.23 -1.46 15.33
CA GLY A 224 -22.49 -0.38 15.99
C GLY A 224 -21.05 -0.26 15.53
N THR A 225 -20.30 0.53 16.27
CA THR A 225 -18.87 0.76 16.01
C THR A 225 -18.02 -0.08 16.98
N TYR A 226 -17.10 -0.84 16.44
CA TYR A 226 -16.16 -1.67 17.19
C TYR A 226 -14.74 -1.12 17.06
N LEU A 227 -14.00 -1.20 18.16
CA LEU A 227 -12.59 -0.82 18.21
C LEU A 227 -11.76 -2.10 18.35
N LEU A 228 -10.84 -2.32 17.40
CA LEU A 228 -9.86 -3.39 17.49
C LEU A 228 -8.50 -2.76 17.83
N TYR A 229 -7.87 -3.30 18.87
CA TYR A 229 -6.54 -2.87 19.30
C TYR A 229 -5.60 -4.05 19.35
N ASP A 230 -4.40 -3.86 18.78
CA ASP A 230 -3.28 -4.80 18.85
C ASP A 230 -2.05 -4.06 19.35
N GLY A 231 -1.56 -4.44 20.53
CA GLY A 231 -0.44 -3.78 21.21
C GLY A 231 0.94 -4.26 20.73
N ALA A 232 1.00 -5.23 19.80
CA ALA A 232 2.21 -5.75 19.16
C ALA A 232 1.86 -6.14 17.72
N CYS A 233 1.40 -5.14 16.95
CA CYS A 233 0.67 -5.39 15.70
C CYS A 233 1.55 -5.82 14.53
N GLY A 234 2.87 -5.66 14.61
CA GLY A 234 3.78 -5.93 13.51
C GLY A 234 3.31 -5.25 12.24
N THR A 235 3.08 -6.03 11.18
CA THR A 235 2.54 -5.53 9.88
C THR A 235 1.02 -5.29 9.89
N GLY A 236 0.34 -5.47 11.01
CA GLY A 236 -1.12 -5.31 11.14
C GLY A 236 -1.95 -6.49 10.61
N GLY A 237 -1.32 -7.63 10.36
CA GLY A 237 -1.99 -8.82 9.84
C GLY A 237 -3.11 -9.33 10.73
N MET A 238 -2.92 -9.32 12.06
CA MET A 238 -3.94 -9.71 13.03
C MET A 238 -5.15 -8.79 12.98
N LEU A 239 -4.93 -7.47 12.95
CA LEU A 239 -6.01 -6.48 12.87
C LEU A 239 -6.86 -6.63 11.61
N THR A 240 -6.22 -6.92 10.47
CA THR A 240 -6.92 -7.09 9.19
C THR A 240 -7.81 -8.34 9.22
N VAL A 241 -7.28 -9.48 9.67
CA VAL A 241 -8.04 -10.74 9.74
C VAL A 241 -9.13 -10.68 10.81
N ALA A 242 -8.87 -10.00 11.93
CA ALA A 242 -9.86 -9.80 12.99
C ALA A 242 -11.04 -8.94 12.50
N GLU A 243 -10.78 -7.86 11.76
CA GLU A 243 -11.82 -7.05 11.12
C GLU A 243 -12.68 -7.88 10.17
N GLU A 244 -12.06 -8.64 9.27
CA GLU A 244 -12.77 -9.52 8.33
C GLU A 244 -13.67 -10.52 9.06
N ALA A 245 -13.13 -11.18 10.10
CA ALA A 245 -13.88 -12.15 10.90
C ALA A 245 -15.09 -11.51 11.60
N LEU A 246 -14.93 -10.32 12.18
CA LEU A 246 -16.00 -9.58 12.84
C LEU A 246 -17.07 -9.14 11.85
N LEU A 247 -16.68 -8.57 10.70
CA LEU A 247 -17.60 -8.12 9.66
C LEU A 247 -18.38 -9.29 9.04
N ASP A 248 -17.75 -10.44 8.83
CA ASP A 248 -18.42 -11.62 8.32
C ASP A 248 -19.45 -12.17 9.30
N ARG A 249 -19.13 -12.21 10.60
CA ARG A 249 -20.09 -12.62 11.65
C ARG A 249 -21.27 -11.66 11.72
N ALA A 250 -21.03 -10.35 11.66
CA ALA A 250 -22.06 -9.34 11.64
C ALA A 250 -23.00 -9.49 10.43
N ARG A 251 -22.43 -9.66 9.22
CA ARG A 251 -23.20 -9.86 7.98
C ARG A 251 -24.09 -11.12 8.04
N GLN A 252 -23.55 -12.24 8.52
CA GLN A 252 -24.31 -13.49 8.68
C GLN A 252 -25.55 -13.34 9.56
N ARG A 253 -25.55 -12.32 10.44
CA ARG A 253 -26.64 -12.02 11.38
C ARG A 253 -27.46 -10.78 10.99
N GLY A 254 -27.22 -10.21 9.81
CA GLY A 254 -27.91 -9.01 9.35
C GLY A 254 -27.58 -7.74 10.15
N LYS A 255 -26.42 -7.72 10.84
CA LYS A 255 -25.98 -6.56 11.65
C LYS A 255 -25.10 -5.63 10.81
N GLN A 256 -25.20 -4.33 11.08
CA GLN A 256 -24.36 -3.30 10.46
C GLN A 256 -23.26 -2.88 11.44
N VAL A 257 -22.03 -3.22 11.11
CA VAL A 257 -20.86 -2.97 11.95
C VAL A 257 -19.86 -2.11 11.19
N SER A 258 -19.32 -1.09 11.85
CA SER A 258 -18.13 -0.34 11.45
C SER A 258 -16.97 -0.67 12.40
N VAL A 259 -15.75 -0.71 11.87
CA VAL A 259 -14.56 -1.09 12.64
C VAL A 259 -13.50 -0.01 12.54
N HIS A 260 -12.94 0.39 13.69
CA HIS A 260 -11.73 1.19 13.77
C HIS A 260 -10.59 0.34 14.34
N ARG A 261 -9.44 0.38 13.67
CA ARG A 261 -8.26 -0.42 14.03
C ARG A 261 -7.19 0.48 14.63
N PHE A 262 -6.61 0.04 15.71
CA PHE A 262 -5.49 0.68 16.38
C PHE A 262 -4.39 -0.35 16.58
N GLY A 263 -3.22 -0.09 16.01
CA GLY A 263 -2.02 -0.91 16.17
C GLY A 263 -0.94 -0.13 16.88
N GLN A 264 -0.20 -0.79 17.75
CA GLN A 264 1.02 -0.30 18.36
C GLN A 264 2.14 -1.30 18.08
N GLU A 265 3.33 -0.81 17.75
CA GLU A 265 4.55 -1.60 17.61
C GLU A 265 5.68 -0.91 18.37
N ILE A 266 6.66 -1.68 18.88
CA ILE A 266 7.77 -1.18 19.69
C ILE A 266 9.00 -1.00 18.80
#